data_2de182813c771f6e106329f3d6d184a0
#
_entry.id   2de182813c771f6e106329f3d6d184a0
#
_cell.length_a   1.000
_cell.length_b   1.000
_cell.length_c   1.000
_cell.angle_alpha   90.00
_cell.angle_beta   90.00
_cell.angle_gamma   90.00
#
_symmetry.space_group_name_H-M   'P 1'
#
loop_
_entity.id
_entity.type
_entity.pdbx_description
1 polymer ?
#
loop_
_entity_poly.entity_id
_entity_poly.type
_entity_poly.pdbx_seq_one_letter_code
_entity_poly.pdbx_strand_id
1 'polypeptide(L)'
;MREHTVAGDRILSAAPALGTVARLVRSSHERYDGRGYPDRLMGEEIPLGARIVAVCDAFHAMTSDRPYRRAVSIADALAELRRCAGRQFDPMVVAAVTQLVETGPQPPAARVAAGE
;
A
#
# COMPACT_ATOMS: atom_id res chain seq x y z
N MET A 1 -9.07 5.01 -15.69
CA MET A 1 -8.27 4.83 -14.45
C MET A 1 -7.20 5.88 -14.31
N ARG A 2 -6.40 6.09 -15.34
CA ARG A 2 -5.37 7.13 -15.28
C ARG A 2 -5.94 8.51 -15.06
N GLU A 3 -6.99 8.82 -15.80
CA GLU A 3 -7.60 10.14 -15.68
C GLU A 3 -8.22 10.35 -14.31
N HIS A 4 -8.69 9.27 -13.70
CA HIS A 4 -9.23 9.33 -12.36
C HIS A 4 -8.18 9.77 -11.34
N THR A 5 -6.97 9.19 -11.40
CA THR A 5 -5.92 9.57 -10.47
C THR A 5 -5.40 10.98 -10.71
N VAL A 6 -5.32 11.40 -11.97
CA VAL A 6 -4.89 12.74 -12.29
C VAL A 6 -5.93 13.78 -11.85
N ALA A 7 -7.22 13.47 -12.04
CA ALA A 7 -8.29 14.37 -11.62
C ALA A 7 -8.29 14.53 -10.10
N GLY A 8 -8.08 13.43 -9.37
CA GLY A 8 -7.98 13.49 -7.92
C GLY A 8 -6.84 14.37 -7.46
N ASP A 9 -5.68 14.26 -8.12
CA ASP A 9 -4.54 15.10 -7.81
C ASP A 9 -4.85 16.58 -8.00
N ARG A 10 -5.52 16.94 -9.08
CA ARG A 10 -5.87 18.33 -9.35
C ARG A 10 -6.77 18.91 -8.26
N ILE A 11 -7.77 18.13 -7.84
CA ILE A 11 -8.71 18.60 -6.82
C ILE A 11 -7.99 18.84 -5.51
N LEU A 12 -7.17 17.88 -5.08
CA LEU A 12 -6.48 17.98 -3.79
C LEU A 12 -5.38 19.01 -3.81
N SER A 13 -4.71 19.19 -4.95
CA SER A 13 -3.63 20.16 -5.06
C SER A 13 -4.13 21.59 -4.99
N ALA A 14 -5.42 21.82 -5.18
CA ALA A 14 -5.99 23.16 -5.02
C ALA A 14 -5.95 23.63 -3.57
N ALA A 15 -5.79 22.70 -2.63
CA ALA A 15 -5.67 23.01 -1.20
C ALA A 15 -4.22 22.78 -0.76
N PRO A 16 -3.45 23.83 -0.53
CA PRO A 16 -2.02 23.64 -0.20
C PRO A 16 -1.77 22.70 0.97
N ALA A 17 -2.67 22.71 1.96
CA ALA A 17 -2.50 21.84 3.13
C ALA A 17 -2.62 20.36 2.77
N LEU A 18 -3.17 20.04 1.60
CA LEU A 18 -3.37 18.66 1.16
C LEU A 18 -2.36 18.24 0.09
N GLY A 19 -1.32 19.03 -0.13
CA GLY A 19 -0.34 18.74 -1.19
C GLY A 19 0.30 17.37 -1.07
N THR A 20 0.63 16.96 0.16
CA THR A 20 1.22 15.64 0.39
C THR A 20 0.22 14.54 0.04
N VAL A 21 -1.03 14.71 0.46
CA VAL A 21 -2.08 13.74 0.16
C VAL A 21 -2.29 13.67 -1.36
N ALA A 22 -2.27 14.81 -2.02
CA ALA A 22 -2.44 14.85 -3.47
C ALA A 22 -1.37 14.03 -4.18
N ARG A 23 -0.12 14.13 -3.73
CA ARG A 23 0.96 13.34 -4.33
C ARG A 23 0.73 11.84 -4.12
N LEU A 24 0.26 11.46 -2.95
CA LEU A 24 -0.01 10.05 -2.67
C LEU A 24 -1.16 9.54 -3.55
N VAL A 25 -2.21 10.34 -3.71
CA VAL A 25 -3.34 9.96 -4.57
C VAL A 25 -2.86 9.80 -6.01
N ARG A 26 -2.05 10.74 -6.50
CA ARG A 26 -1.54 10.67 -7.86
C ARG A 26 -0.69 9.41 -8.07
N SER A 27 0.07 9.01 -7.06
CA SER A 27 1.00 7.88 -7.17
C SER A 27 0.37 6.55 -6.79
N SER A 28 -0.94 6.51 -6.51
CA SER A 28 -1.56 5.31 -5.95
C SER A 28 -1.59 4.11 -6.90
N HIS A 29 -1.42 4.34 -8.20
CA HIS A 29 -1.40 3.25 -9.19
C HIS A 29 -0.03 3.07 -9.82
N GLU A 30 1.00 3.69 -9.25
CA GLU A 30 2.36 3.42 -9.71
C GLU A 30 2.80 2.05 -9.22
N ARG A 31 3.74 1.45 -9.95
CA ARG A 31 4.30 0.16 -9.60
C ARG A 31 5.80 0.29 -9.42
N TYR A 32 6.33 -0.50 -8.50
CA TYR A 32 7.76 -0.45 -8.20
C TYR A 32 8.62 -0.68 -9.44
N ASP A 33 8.13 -1.50 -10.39
CA ASP A 33 8.88 -1.82 -11.61
C ASP A 33 8.74 -0.76 -12.71
N GLY A 34 8.04 0.32 -12.46
CA GLY A 34 7.89 1.40 -13.42
C GLY A 34 6.78 1.20 -14.44
N ARG A 35 5.99 0.15 -14.30
CA ARG A 35 4.94 -0.16 -15.26
C ARG A 35 3.56 0.35 -14.85
N GLY A 36 3.50 1.15 -13.82
CA GLY A 36 2.26 1.75 -13.37
C GLY A 36 1.94 3.04 -14.09
N TYR A 37 1.09 3.86 -13.47
CA TYR A 37 0.64 5.12 -14.05
C TYR A 37 0.20 6.06 -12.93
N PRO A 38 0.09 7.37 -13.17
CA PRO A 38 0.18 8.06 -14.46
C PRO A 38 1.60 8.45 -14.87
N ASP A 39 2.58 8.47 -13.95
CA ASP A 39 3.88 9.02 -14.22
C ASP A 39 4.94 7.97 -14.51
N ARG A 40 4.61 6.72 -14.36
CA ARG A 40 5.51 5.58 -14.55
C ARG A 40 6.78 5.71 -13.72
N LEU A 41 6.58 6.12 -12.46
CA LEU A 41 7.68 6.21 -11.51
C LEU A 41 8.18 4.81 -11.17
N MET A 42 9.47 4.71 -10.89
CA MET A 42 10.10 3.43 -10.60
C MET A 42 10.80 3.50 -9.25
N GLY A 43 10.69 2.42 -8.47
CA GLY A 43 11.43 2.27 -7.23
C GLY A 43 11.16 3.42 -6.27
N GLU A 44 12.22 3.99 -5.78
CA GLU A 44 12.12 5.03 -4.76
C GLU A 44 11.65 6.38 -5.31
N GLU A 45 11.46 6.49 -6.62
CA GLU A 45 10.80 7.66 -7.17
C GLU A 45 9.34 7.74 -6.72
N ILE A 46 8.74 6.60 -6.38
CA ILE A 46 7.38 6.57 -5.85
C ILE A 46 7.43 7.02 -4.39
N PRO A 47 6.58 7.96 -3.97
CA PRO A 47 6.57 8.37 -2.56
C PRO A 47 6.42 7.18 -1.64
N LEU A 48 7.15 7.17 -0.54
CA LEU A 48 7.15 6.04 0.39
C LEU A 48 5.74 5.71 0.87
N GLY A 49 4.94 6.72 1.19
CA GLY A 49 3.56 6.50 1.62
C GLY A 49 2.76 5.74 0.58
N ALA A 50 2.94 6.05 -0.70
CA ALA A 50 2.24 5.35 -1.77
C ALA A 50 2.72 3.90 -1.89
N ARG A 51 4.02 3.66 -1.68
CA ARG A 51 4.55 2.29 -1.69
C ARG A 51 3.97 1.47 -0.55
N ILE A 52 3.81 2.09 0.62
CA ILE A 52 3.22 1.41 1.77
C ILE A 52 1.74 1.12 1.54
N VAL A 53 1.00 2.11 1.07
CA VAL A 53 -0.44 1.95 0.81
C VAL A 53 -0.68 0.85 -0.22
N ALA A 54 0.16 0.78 -1.26
CA ALA A 54 0.00 -0.25 -2.29
C ALA A 54 0.06 -1.65 -1.71
N VAL A 55 1.01 -1.91 -0.82
CA VAL A 55 1.13 -3.22 -0.19
C VAL A 55 -0.03 -3.50 0.76
N CYS A 56 -0.38 -2.52 1.58
CA CYS A 56 -1.47 -2.69 2.55
C CYS A 56 -2.80 -2.90 1.86
N ASP A 57 -3.07 -2.15 0.78
CA ASP A 57 -4.31 -2.33 0.03
C ASP A 57 -4.39 -3.71 -0.62
N ALA A 58 -3.28 -4.17 -1.19
CA ALA A 58 -3.25 -5.49 -1.80
C ALA A 58 -3.50 -6.58 -0.75
N PHE A 59 -2.85 -6.45 0.42
CA PHE A 59 -3.04 -7.41 1.50
C PHE A 59 -4.48 -7.43 1.96
N HIS A 60 -5.06 -6.26 2.18
CA HIS A 60 -6.44 -6.14 2.61
C HIS A 60 -7.39 -6.73 1.57
N ALA A 61 -7.16 -6.44 0.29
CA ALA A 61 -8.01 -6.95 -0.77
C ALA A 61 -7.96 -8.48 -0.82
N MET A 62 -6.78 -9.07 -0.64
CA MET A 62 -6.64 -10.52 -0.69
C MET A 62 -7.26 -11.21 0.51
N THR A 63 -7.22 -10.58 1.67
CA THR A 63 -7.70 -11.20 2.91
C THR A 63 -9.13 -10.81 3.25
N SER A 64 -9.84 -10.13 2.35
CA SER A 64 -11.23 -9.74 2.54
C SER A 64 -12.10 -10.41 1.49
N ASP A 65 -13.30 -10.84 1.90
CA ASP A 65 -14.27 -11.38 0.95
C ASP A 65 -14.77 -10.29 0.01
N ARG A 66 -14.92 -10.64 -1.24
CA ARG A 66 -15.48 -9.77 -2.27
C ARG A 66 -16.67 -10.46 -2.90
N PRO A 67 -17.58 -9.73 -3.57
CA PRO A 67 -18.76 -10.36 -4.17
C PRO A 67 -18.43 -11.49 -5.17
N TYR A 68 -17.26 -11.43 -5.79
CA TYR A 68 -16.86 -12.37 -6.83
C TYR A 68 -15.69 -13.26 -6.42
N ARG A 69 -15.22 -13.15 -5.16
CA ARG A 69 -14.02 -13.87 -4.76
C ARG A 69 -13.94 -13.95 -3.23
N ARG A 70 -13.60 -15.12 -2.73
CA ARG A 70 -13.41 -15.30 -1.31
C ARG A 70 -12.02 -14.84 -0.90
N ALA A 71 -11.90 -14.47 0.37
CA ALA A 71 -10.61 -14.12 0.94
C ALA A 71 -9.68 -15.33 0.92
N VAL A 72 -8.39 -15.07 0.69
CA VAL A 72 -7.37 -16.09 0.86
C VAL A 72 -6.82 -16.01 2.29
N SER A 73 -6.09 -17.04 2.70
CA SER A 73 -5.49 -17.06 4.02
C SER A 73 -4.42 -15.97 4.13
N ILE A 74 -4.11 -15.60 5.37
CA ILE A 74 -3.02 -14.64 5.61
C ILE A 74 -1.71 -15.17 5.04
N ALA A 75 -1.43 -16.46 5.24
CA ALA A 75 -0.20 -17.04 4.72
C ALA A 75 -0.13 -16.96 3.20
N ASP A 76 -1.23 -17.24 2.52
CA ASP A 76 -1.26 -17.15 1.07
C ASP A 76 -1.12 -15.72 0.59
N ALA A 77 -1.73 -14.77 1.29
CA ALA A 77 -1.60 -13.36 0.93
C ALA A 77 -0.15 -12.89 1.07
N LEU A 78 0.52 -13.29 2.15
CA LEU A 78 1.93 -12.92 2.34
C LEU A 78 2.81 -13.54 1.27
N ALA A 79 2.52 -14.79 0.89
CA ALA A 79 3.28 -15.46 -0.17
C ALA A 79 3.12 -14.70 -1.49
N GLU A 80 1.93 -14.23 -1.78
CA GLU A 80 1.70 -13.48 -3.01
C GLU A 80 2.41 -12.14 -2.99
N LEU A 81 2.42 -11.45 -1.85
CA LEU A 81 3.17 -10.20 -1.74
C LEU A 81 4.65 -10.43 -1.99
N ARG A 82 5.20 -11.51 -1.42
CA ARG A 82 6.61 -11.83 -1.63
C ARG A 82 6.90 -12.16 -3.07
N ARG A 83 5.97 -12.85 -3.73
CA ARG A 83 6.13 -13.18 -5.15
C ARG A 83 6.21 -11.92 -6.02
N CYS A 84 5.49 -10.89 -5.63
CA CYS A 84 5.43 -9.64 -6.41
C CYS A 84 6.43 -8.58 -5.93
N ALA A 85 7.21 -8.89 -4.88
CA ALA A 85 8.20 -7.95 -4.38
C ALA A 85 9.26 -7.69 -5.45
N GLY A 86 9.59 -6.42 -5.63
CA GLY A 86 10.55 -6.02 -6.64
C GLY A 86 9.92 -5.78 -8.01
N ARG A 87 8.69 -6.22 -8.20
CA ARG A 87 7.95 -5.97 -9.43
C ARG A 87 6.83 -4.98 -9.16
N GLN A 88 5.72 -5.43 -8.62
CA GLN A 88 4.61 -4.55 -8.31
C GLN A 88 4.86 -3.75 -7.03
N PHE A 89 5.49 -4.36 -6.05
CA PHE A 89 5.64 -3.80 -4.72
C PHE A 89 7.11 -3.60 -4.33
N ASP A 90 7.33 -2.59 -3.49
CA ASP A 90 8.64 -2.33 -2.91
C ASP A 90 9.03 -3.50 -2.00
N PRO A 91 10.19 -4.15 -2.25
CA PRO A 91 10.59 -5.31 -1.45
C PRO A 91 10.76 -5.00 0.03
N MET A 92 11.24 -3.80 0.38
CA MET A 92 11.43 -3.44 1.78
C MET A 92 10.09 -3.27 2.49
N VAL A 93 9.11 -2.71 1.79
CA VAL A 93 7.78 -2.55 2.36
C VAL A 93 7.14 -3.93 2.54
N VAL A 94 7.28 -4.81 1.55
CA VAL A 94 6.76 -6.18 1.69
C VAL A 94 7.38 -6.87 2.88
N ALA A 95 8.70 -6.75 3.06
CA ALA A 95 9.38 -7.37 4.19
C ALA A 95 8.86 -6.82 5.52
N ALA A 96 8.68 -5.51 5.62
CA ALA A 96 8.20 -4.89 6.85
C ALA A 96 6.78 -5.33 7.18
N VAL A 97 5.89 -5.33 6.18
CA VAL A 97 4.51 -5.75 6.39
C VAL A 97 4.45 -7.23 6.78
N THR A 98 5.23 -8.07 6.11
CA THR A 98 5.29 -9.48 6.42
C THR A 98 5.70 -9.70 7.88
N GLN A 99 6.73 -8.99 8.31
CA GLN A 99 7.20 -9.12 9.69
C GLN A 99 6.13 -8.70 10.68
N LEU A 100 5.47 -7.57 10.43
CA LEU A 100 4.42 -7.10 11.33
C LEU A 100 3.27 -8.09 11.43
N VAL A 101 2.87 -8.67 10.31
CA VAL A 101 1.77 -9.62 10.31
C VAL A 101 2.16 -10.92 10.99
N GLU A 102 3.36 -11.43 10.72
CA GLU A 102 3.80 -12.71 11.28
C GLU A 102 4.07 -12.65 12.77
N THR A 103 4.61 -11.53 13.25
CA THR A 103 4.83 -11.38 14.69
C THR A 103 3.57 -10.99 15.42
N GLY A 104 2.58 -10.54 14.68
CA GLY A 104 1.34 -10.06 15.26
C GLY A 104 1.52 -8.68 15.87
N PRO A 105 0.48 -7.86 15.80
CA PRO A 105 0.55 -6.56 16.45
C PRO A 105 0.49 -6.73 17.95
N GLN A 106 1.32 -5.98 18.65
CA GLN A 106 1.18 -5.89 20.09
C GLN A 106 -0.07 -5.10 20.38
N PRO A 107 -1.02 -5.65 21.11
CA PRO A 107 -2.24 -4.90 21.41
C PRO A 107 -1.88 -3.63 22.16
N PRO A 108 -2.28 -2.48 21.67
CA PRO A 108 -2.00 -1.24 22.39
C PRO A 108 -2.55 -1.26 23.82
N ALA A 109 -3.72 -1.85 24.00
CA ALA A 109 -4.31 -1.94 25.32
C ALA A 109 -3.44 -2.75 26.25
N ALA A 110 -2.87 -3.84 25.77
CA ALA A 110 -1.99 -4.66 26.60
C ALA A 110 -0.74 -3.90 26.99
N ARG A 111 -0.16 -3.18 26.04
CA ARG A 111 1.01 -2.39 26.35
C ARG A 111 0.70 -1.28 27.34
N VAL A 112 -0.41 -0.63 27.12
CA VAL A 112 -0.85 0.43 28.03
C VAL A 112 -1.10 -0.14 29.39
N ALA A 113 -1.81 -1.24 29.45
CA ALA A 113 -2.08 -1.87 30.73
C ALA A 113 -0.80 -2.24 31.43
N ALA A 114 0.17 -2.70 30.71
CA ALA A 114 1.46 -3.03 31.32
C ALA A 114 2.16 -1.77 31.78
N GLY A 115 1.99 -0.72 31.05
CA GLY A 115 2.61 0.52 31.40
C GLY A 115 1.80 1.30 32.36
N GLU A 116 0.60 0.88 32.35
CA GLU A 116 -0.22 1.57 32.99
C GLU A 116 -0.55 1.35 33.87
#